data_fc31e9731eeb75c9035c0d62fbc2fdd6
#
_entry.id   fc31e9731eeb75c9035c0d62fbc2fdd6
#
_cell.length_a   1.000
_cell.length_b   1.000
_cell.length_c   1.000
_cell.angle_alpha   90.00
_cell.angle_beta   90.00
_cell.angle_gamma   90.00
#
_symmetry.space_group_name_H-M   'P 1'
#
loop_
_entity.id
_entity.type
_entity.pdbx_description
1 polymer ?
#
loop_
_entity_poly.entity_id
_entity_poly.type
_entity_poly.pdbx_seq_one_letter_code
_entity_poly.pdbx_strand_id
1 'polypeptide(L)'
;MYKTGEKAKIEVQFYKYGVPQDGVEVLYELGGDMMPSDTKGTVKLKNGKAVISMGTMKEPGFRDCRLTAKVGGKTYSHHIKVGFSPEKLQPYTQLPSDFNEFWNKTKAEAAQFPLTYTKEYVKKYSTDKMDCYLIRLQLNKQNQCIYGYLFYPKAEGKYPVVLCPPGAGIKTIKGPMRHKYYAEEGCIRFEIEIHGLNPELDEDTFGEISRAFSSRENGYLVNGLDSRENYYMKRVYLACVRSIDLLTSLPEWDGKNVIVQGGSQGGALALITAGLDKRVTACVANHPALSDMAGYKAGRAGGYPHLFKNTVDMDTPAKMKTLAYYDVVNFAKQITVPVYMTWGFNDNTCPPTTSYIVYNVLNCPKEALITPVNEHWTSEDTEYGHLRWIKTVSYTHLRAHETLSD
;
A
#
# COMPACT_ATOMS: atom_id res chain seq x y z
N MET A 1 -14.85 -1.02 -17.63
CA MET A 1 -13.63 -1.51 -18.28
C MET A 1 -13.86 -1.64 -19.78
N TYR A 2 -12.91 -1.20 -20.59
CA TYR A 2 -12.94 -1.21 -22.05
C TYR A 2 -11.69 -1.88 -22.59
N LYS A 3 -11.72 -2.35 -23.82
CA LYS A 3 -10.50 -2.76 -24.55
C LYS A 3 -9.84 -1.51 -25.17
N THR A 4 -8.52 -1.57 -25.37
CA THR A 4 -7.83 -0.54 -26.18
C THR A 4 -8.50 -0.42 -27.56
N GLY A 5 -8.69 0.81 -28.03
CA GLY A 5 -9.42 1.12 -29.27
C GLY A 5 -10.95 1.28 -29.11
N GLU A 6 -11.57 0.77 -28.07
CA GLU A 6 -12.99 0.97 -27.81
C GLU A 6 -13.27 2.42 -27.37
N LYS A 7 -14.49 2.90 -27.65
CA LYS A 7 -14.96 4.23 -27.21
C LYS A 7 -15.68 4.10 -25.87
N ALA A 8 -15.15 4.71 -24.85
CA ALA A 8 -15.77 4.79 -23.53
C ALA A 8 -16.72 6.00 -23.41
N LYS A 9 -17.75 5.85 -22.60
CA LYS A 9 -18.70 6.90 -22.26
C LYS A 9 -19.02 6.82 -20.78
N ILE A 10 -19.30 7.99 -20.16
CA ILE A 10 -19.85 8.09 -18.81
C ILE A 10 -21.13 8.88 -18.85
N GLU A 11 -22.08 8.56 -17.99
CA GLU A 11 -23.26 9.37 -17.71
C GLU A 11 -22.96 10.21 -16.46
N VAL A 12 -23.21 11.52 -16.52
CA VAL A 12 -23.10 12.42 -15.40
C VAL A 12 -24.48 12.89 -14.99
N GLN A 13 -24.72 12.92 -13.68
CA GLN A 13 -25.96 13.39 -13.05
C GLN A 13 -25.61 14.34 -11.91
N PHE A 14 -26.49 15.30 -11.63
CA PHE A 14 -26.37 16.19 -10.50
C PHE A 14 -27.64 16.14 -9.66
N TYR A 15 -27.50 15.84 -8.38
CA TYR A 15 -28.62 15.75 -7.45
C TYR A 15 -28.56 16.84 -6.39
N LYS A 16 -29.71 17.42 -6.07
CA LYS A 16 -29.90 18.31 -4.92
C LYS A 16 -31.04 17.75 -4.08
N TYR A 17 -30.75 17.43 -2.82
CA TYR A 17 -31.71 16.78 -1.91
C TYR A 17 -32.38 15.52 -2.50
N GLY A 18 -31.61 14.69 -3.20
CA GLY A 18 -32.11 13.48 -3.84
C GLY A 18 -32.90 13.69 -5.15
N VAL A 19 -33.07 14.95 -5.60
CA VAL A 19 -33.78 15.29 -6.85
C VAL A 19 -32.78 15.61 -7.95
N PRO A 20 -32.87 14.93 -9.11
CA PRO A 20 -32.07 15.30 -10.29
C PRO A 20 -32.30 16.76 -10.69
N GLN A 21 -31.23 17.47 -10.99
CA GLN A 21 -31.31 18.88 -11.40
C GLN A 21 -31.12 19.01 -12.89
N ASP A 22 -32.07 19.68 -13.54
CA ASP A 22 -32.01 19.99 -14.98
C ASP A 22 -31.28 21.31 -15.23
N GLY A 23 -30.78 21.51 -16.46
CA GLY A 23 -30.14 22.75 -16.89
C GLY A 23 -28.81 23.08 -16.26
N VAL A 24 -28.26 22.22 -15.38
CA VAL A 24 -26.92 22.41 -14.76
C VAL A 24 -25.86 22.29 -15.84
N GLU A 25 -24.93 23.24 -15.88
CA GLU A 25 -23.75 23.19 -16.72
C GLU A 25 -22.62 22.50 -15.94
N VAL A 26 -22.05 21.45 -16.55
CA VAL A 26 -20.91 20.68 -15.99
C VAL A 26 -19.73 20.86 -16.93
N LEU A 27 -18.70 21.50 -16.42
CA LEU A 27 -17.37 21.53 -17.04
C LEU A 27 -16.71 20.17 -16.88
N TYR A 28 -16.08 19.66 -17.93
CA TYR A 28 -15.30 18.44 -17.86
C TYR A 28 -13.91 18.61 -18.46
N GLU A 29 -12.95 17.92 -17.87
CA GLU A 29 -11.59 17.80 -18.37
C GLU A 29 -11.23 16.31 -18.45
N LEU A 30 -10.75 15.87 -19.62
CA LEU A 30 -10.29 14.50 -19.83
C LEU A 30 -8.78 14.48 -19.94
N GLY A 31 -8.17 13.40 -19.46
CA GLY A 31 -6.74 13.17 -19.58
C GLY A 31 -6.38 11.73 -19.21
N GLY A 32 -5.13 11.36 -19.35
CA GLY A 32 -4.61 10.12 -18.78
C GLY A 32 -4.60 10.17 -17.24
N ASP A 33 -4.58 8.98 -16.61
CA ASP A 33 -4.44 8.85 -15.16
C ASP A 33 -3.24 9.67 -14.64
N MET A 34 -3.49 10.59 -13.71
CA MET A 34 -2.50 11.52 -13.13
C MET A 34 -1.80 12.45 -14.13
N MET A 35 -2.21 12.48 -15.39
CA MET A 35 -1.62 13.30 -16.46
C MET A 35 -2.42 14.59 -16.69
N PRO A 36 -1.84 15.60 -17.38
CA PRO A 36 -2.56 16.79 -17.81
C PRO A 36 -3.77 16.45 -18.67
N SER A 37 -4.74 17.37 -18.68
CA SER A 37 -5.91 17.26 -19.57
C SER A 37 -5.50 17.42 -21.03
N ASP A 38 -6.01 16.54 -21.89
CA ASP A 38 -5.90 16.62 -23.35
C ASP A 38 -7.19 17.14 -24.01
N THR A 39 -8.31 17.11 -23.30
CA THR A 39 -9.62 17.52 -23.79
C THR A 39 -10.38 18.25 -22.68
N LYS A 40 -11.08 19.33 -23.05
CA LYS A 40 -11.96 20.09 -22.14
C LYS A 40 -13.26 20.41 -22.85
N GLY A 41 -14.33 20.48 -22.10
CA GLY A 41 -15.63 20.86 -22.64
C GLY A 41 -16.67 21.14 -21.56
N THR A 42 -17.87 21.42 -22.00
CA THR A 42 -19.04 21.66 -21.16
C THR A 42 -20.21 20.84 -21.66
N VAL A 43 -20.96 20.24 -20.76
CA VAL A 43 -22.25 19.62 -21.06
C VAL A 43 -23.33 20.25 -20.19
N LYS A 44 -24.54 20.40 -20.75
CA LYS A 44 -25.70 20.84 -19.99
C LYS A 44 -26.62 19.66 -19.72
N LEU A 45 -27.01 19.48 -18.48
CA LEU A 45 -27.88 18.37 -18.08
C LEU A 45 -29.28 18.58 -18.66
N LYS A 46 -29.83 17.53 -19.28
CA LYS A 46 -31.23 17.47 -19.78
C LYS A 46 -31.89 16.27 -19.07
N ASN A 47 -33.06 16.52 -18.49
CA ASN A 47 -33.71 15.52 -17.62
C ASN A 47 -32.76 14.99 -16.50
N GLY A 48 -31.97 15.92 -15.93
CA GLY A 48 -31.04 15.65 -14.85
C GLY A 48 -29.76 14.88 -15.21
N LYS A 49 -29.49 14.65 -16.52
CA LYS A 49 -28.32 13.87 -16.96
C LYS A 49 -27.69 14.35 -18.26
N ALA A 50 -26.45 14.00 -18.48
CA ALA A 50 -25.71 14.12 -19.74
C ALA A 50 -24.73 12.97 -19.94
N VAL A 51 -24.34 12.73 -21.20
CA VAL A 51 -23.33 11.72 -21.54
C VAL A 51 -22.06 12.41 -22.02
N ILE A 52 -20.93 12.06 -21.46
CA ILE A 52 -19.61 12.53 -21.86
C ILE A 52 -18.87 11.39 -22.55
N SER A 53 -18.35 11.64 -23.75
CA SER A 53 -17.46 10.70 -24.41
C SER A 53 -16.06 10.78 -23.77
N MET A 54 -15.56 9.69 -23.23
CA MET A 54 -14.21 9.56 -22.70
C MET A 54 -13.14 9.39 -23.79
N GLY A 55 -13.57 9.27 -25.05
CA GLY A 55 -12.68 8.91 -26.16
C GLY A 55 -12.25 7.45 -26.10
N THR A 56 -11.02 7.21 -26.56
CA THR A 56 -10.39 5.89 -26.58
C THR A 56 -8.92 5.99 -26.16
N MET A 57 -8.30 4.87 -25.84
CA MET A 57 -6.86 4.75 -25.67
C MET A 57 -6.29 3.73 -26.66
N LYS A 58 -5.14 4.04 -27.27
CA LYS A 58 -4.40 3.12 -28.13
C LYS A 58 -3.54 2.16 -27.31
N GLU A 59 -3.03 2.62 -26.17
CA GLU A 59 -2.21 1.86 -25.23
C GLU A 59 -3.00 1.54 -23.96
N PRO A 60 -2.66 0.45 -23.25
CA PRO A 60 -3.27 0.10 -21.97
C PRO A 60 -3.11 1.23 -20.93
N GLY A 61 -4.15 1.47 -20.12
CA GLY A 61 -4.10 2.50 -19.11
C GLY A 61 -5.45 2.94 -18.60
N PHE A 62 -5.49 4.13 -18.00
CA PHE A 62 -6.71 4.75 -17.49
C PHE A 62 -6.88 6.15 -18.03
N ARG A 63 -8.14 6.52 -18.35
CA ARG A 63 -8.55 7.90 -18.58
C ARG A 63 -9.33 8.41 -17.39
N ASP A 64 -9.02 9.62 -16.99
CA ASP A 64 -9.65 10.37 -15.92
C ASP A 64 -10.56 11.46 -16.48
N CYS A 65 -11.81 11.52 -16.02
CA CYS A 65 -12.74 12.62 -16.28
C CYS A 65 -12.95 13.42 -14.99
N ARG A 66 -12.45 14.63 -14.98
CA ARG A 66 -12.62 15.59 -13.89
C ARG A 66 -13.80 16.49 -14.19
N LEU A 67 -14.74 16.58 -13.28
CA LEU A 67 -16.02 17.28 -13.41
C LEU A 67 -16.09 18.44 -12.44
N THR A 68 -16.61 19.59 -12.89
CA THR A 68 -16.87 20.74 -12.04
C THR A 68 -18.21 21.37 -12.42
N ALA A 69 -19.06 21.61 -11.42
CA ALA A 69 -20.33 22.33 -11.60
C ALA A 69 -20.44 23.46 -10.56
N LYS A 70 -21.02 24.60 -10.96
CA LYS A 70 -21.33 25.68 -10.04
C LYS A 70 -22.84 25.82 -9.93
N VAL A 71 -23.37 25.56 -8.74
CA VAL A 71 -24.83 25.61 -8.48
C VAL A 71 -25.09 26.33 -7.17
N GLY A 72 -25.93 27.35 -7.22
CA GLY A 72 -26.32 28.15 -6.04
C GLY A 72 -25.11 28.78 -5.32
N GLY A 73 -24.12 29.26 -6.05
CA GLY A 73 -22.93 29.91 -5.52
C GLY A 73 -21.88 28.93 -4.94
N LYS A 74 -22.12 27.60 -4.99
CA LYS A 74 -21.16 26.56 -4.53
C LYS A 74 -20.55 25.85 -5.73
N THR A 75 -19.29 25.49 -5.58
CA THR A 75 -18.56 24.64 -6.55
C THR A 75 -18.57 23.20 -6.07
N TYR A 76 -18.94 22.29 -6.96
CA TYR A 76 -18.92 20.85 -6.77
C TYR A 76 -17.92 20.25 -7.75
N SER A 77 -17.06 19.39 -7.24
CA SER A 77 -16.05 18.70 -8.06
C SER A 77 -16.12 17.20 -7.80
N HIS A 78 -15.93 16.44 -8.86
CA HIS A 78 -15.83 14.99 -8.81
C HIS A 78 -14.93 14.50 -9.93
N HIS A 79 -14.43 13.28 -9.85
CA HIS A 79 -13.75 12.65 -10.97
C HIS A 79 -14.07 11.15 -11.03
N ILE A 80 -13.92 10.58 -12.21
CA ILE A 80 -14.10 9.16 -12.46
C ILE A 80 -13.07 8.67 -13.48
N LYS A 81 -12.45 7.56 -13.19
CA LYS A 81 -11.49 6.92 -14.08
C LYS A 81 -12.08 5.67 -14.72
N VAL A 82 -11.77 5.47 -15.99
CA VAL A 82 -12.12 4.27 -16.75
C VAL A 82 -10.86 3.59 -17.26
N GLY A 83 -10.80 2.27 -17.15
CA GLY A 83 -9.65 1.47 -17.58
C GLY A 83 -9.81 0.93 -19.00
N PHE A 84 -8.71 0.95 -19.77
CA PHE A 84 -8.57 0.38 -21.10
C PHE A 84 -7.50 -0.71 -21.08
N SER A 85 -7.91 -1.96 -21.16
CA SER A 85 -7.03 -3.15 -21.10
C SER A 85 -5.95 -3.08 -20.00
N PRO A 86 -6.27 -2.65 -18.75
CA PRO A 86 -5.23 -2.44 -17.73
C PRO A 86 -4.52 -3.73 -17.32
N GLU A 87 -5.11 -4.89 -17.60
CA GLU A 87 -4.47 -6.21 -17.44
C GLU A 87 -3.23 -6.39 -18.34
N LYS A 88 -3.03 -5.50 -19.33
CA LYS A 88 -1.85 -5.49 -20.21
C LYS A 88 -0.79 -4.47 -19.84
N LEU A 89 -1.03 -3.66 -18.81
CA LEU A 89 -0.04 -2.68 -18.34
C LEU A 89 1.25 -3.39 -17.93
N GLN A 90 2.38 -2.86 -18.41
CA GLN A 90 3.72 -3.34 -18.12
C GLN A 90 4.49 -2.29 -17.30
N PRO A 91 5.40 -2.70 -16.42
CA PRO A 91 6.22 -1.78 -15.66
C PRO A 91 7.23 -1.04 -16.55
N TYR A 92 7.50 0.21 -16.21
CA TYR A 92 8.67 0.95 -16.70
C TYR A 92 9.94 0.52 -15.95
N THR A 93 9.80 0.30 -14.64
CA THR A 93 10.90 -0.10 -13.76
C THR A 93 11.48 -1.44 -14.17
N GLN A 94 12.80 -1.48 -14.41
CA GLN A 94 13.52 -2.68 -14.77
C GLN A 94 14.11 -3.37 -13.53
N LEU A 95 14.22 -4.69 -13.59
CA LEU A 95 14.86 -5.49 -12.54
C LEU A 95 16.39 -5.42 -12.71
N PRO A 96 17.16 -4.89 -11.72
CA PRO A 96 18.60 -4.94 -11.76
C PRO A 96 19.13 -6.38 -11.76
N SER A 97 20.19 -6.64 -12.52
CA SER A 97 20.76 -8.00 -12.65
C SER A 97 21.29 -8.56 -11.32
N ASP A 98 21.78 -7.69 -10.43
CA ASP A 98 22.30 -8.03 -9.10
C ASP A 98 21.29 -7.76 -7.95
N PHE A 99 19.99 -7.60 -8.26
CA PHE A 99 18.95 -7.30 -7.29
C PHE A 99 18.91 -8.31 -6.13
N ASN A 100 18.91 -9.59 -6.45
CA ASN A 100 18.85 -10.65 -5.45
C ASN A 100 20.16 -10.72 -4.63
N GLU A 101 21.31 -10.52 -5.25
CA GLU A 101 22.60 -10.47 -4.57
C GLU A 101 22.62 -9.32 -3.55
N PHE A 102 22.26 -8.12 -3.99
CA PHE A 102 22.18 -6.94 -3.11
C PHE A 102 21.30 -7.19 -1.87
N TRP A 103 20.08 -7.69 -2.06
CA TRP A 103 19.15 -7.89 -0.95
C TRP A 103 19.53 -9.09 -0.08
N ASN A 104 20.08 -10.17 -0.63
CA ASN A 104 20.55 -11.31 0.16
C ASN A 104 21.75 -10.92 1.03
N LYS A 105 22.71 -10.16 0.49
CA LYS A 105 23.81 -9.60 1.26
C LYS A 105 23.29 -8.69 2.38
N THR A 106 22.41 -7.77 2.06
CA THR A 106 21.83 -6.81 3.02
C THR A 106 21.10 -7.51 4.17
N LYS A 107 20.33 -8.56 3.88
CA LYS A 107 19.66 -9.37 4.92
C LYS A 107 20.65 -10.16 5.77
N ALA A 108 21.67 -10.75 5.15
CA ALA A 108 22.70 -11.52 5.85
C ALA A 108 23.50 -10.64 6.83
N GLU A 109 23.84 -9.41 6.43
CA GLU A 109 24.47 -8.43 7.30
C GLU A 109 23.59 -8.06 8.51
N ALA A 110 22.30 -7.81 8.28
CA ALA A 110 21.34 -7.51 9.33
C ALA A 110 21.14 -8.68 10.31
N ALA A 111 21.15 -9.91 9.80
CA ALA A 111 20.99 -11.13 10.60
C ALA A 111 22.18 -11.44 11.55
N GLN A 112 23.34 -10.83 11.33
CA GLN A 112 24.48 -10.93 12.25
C GLN A 112 24.24 -10.24 13.59
N PHE A 113 23.29 -9.30 13.63
CA PHE A 113 22.89 -8.66 14.88
C PHE A 113 21.85 -9.53 15.60
N PRO A 114 22.06 -9.92 16.87
CA PRO A 114 21.11 -10.74 17.61
C PRO A 114 19.74 -10.09 17.72
N LEU A 115 18.70 -10.89 17.78
CA LEU A 115 17.34 -10.40 18.05
C LEU A 115 17.30 -9.79 19.44
N THR A 116 17.09 -8.49 19.52
CA THR A 116 17.08 -7.71 20.76
C THR A 116 15.86 -6.80 20.80
N TYR A 117 15.01 -6.98 21.81
CA TYR A 117 13.81 -6.16 21.97
C TYR A 117 13.41 -6.02 23.45
N THR A 118 12.65 -4.96 23.75
CA THR A 118 11.92 -4.82 25.01
C THR A 118 10.44 -5.06 24.77
N LYS A 119 9.73 -5.54 25.80
CA LYS A 119 8.30 -5.84 25.77
C LYS A 119 7.64 -5.29 27.03
N GLU A 120 6.80 -4.27 26.88
CA GLU A 120 6.11 -3.58 27.98
C GLU A 120 4.60 -3.76 27.86
N TYR A 121 3.94 -4.21 28.93
CA TYR A 121 2.50 -4.40 28.94
C TYR A 121 1.74 -3.07 28.88
N VAL A 122 0.76 -2.96 27.96
CA VAL A 122 -0.04 -1.74 27.77
C VAL A 122 -1.48 -1.99 28.17
N LYS A 123 -1.79 -1.73 29.46
CA LYS A 123 -3.12 -1.97 30.04
C LYS A 123 -4.23 -1.23 29.29
N LYS A 124 -4.00 0.03 28.86
CA LYS A 124 -5.00 0.86 28.15
C LYS A 124 -5.48 0.30 26.81
N TYR A 125 -4.70 -0.61 26.21
CA TYR A 125 -5.01 -1.27 24.93
C TYR A 125 -5.24 -2.78 25.08
N SER A 126 -5.29 -3.30 26.31
CA SER A 126 -5.66 -4.68 26.60
C SER A 126 -7.14 -4.79 26.92
N THR A 127 -7.78 -5.91 26.56
CA THR A 127 -9.19 -6.20 26.81
C THR A 127 -9.35 -7.52 27.58
N ASP A 128 -10.56 -8.00 27.78
CA ASP A 128 -10.85 -9.33 28.32
C ASP A 128 -10.44 -10.47 27.36
N LYS A 129 -10.32 -10.18 26.05
CA LYS A 129 -10.01 -11.16 25.00
C LYS A 129 -8.58 -11.12 24.51
N MET A 130 -7.85 -9.99 24.69
CA MET A 130 -6.49 -9.83 24.18
C MET A 130 -5.61 -8.99 25.10
N ASP A 131 -4.31 -9.25 25.04
CA ASP A 131 -3.26 -8.41 25.64
C ASP A 131 -2.52 -7.59 24.60
N CYS A 132 -2.09 -6.39 24.99
CA CYS A 132 -1.30 -5.50 24.19
C CYS A 132 0.04 -5.22 24.86
N TYR A 133 1.11 -5.24 24.06
CA TYR A 133 2.47 -4.91 24.49
C TYR A 133 3.09 -3.86 23.56
N LEU A 134 3.76 -2.88 24.13
CA LEU A 134 4.66 -2.00 23.40
C LEU A 134 6.00 -2.71 23.23
N ILE A 135 6.40 -2.86 22.00
CA ILE A 135 7.69 -3.44 21.61
C ILE A 135 8.61 -2.31 21.13
N ARG A 136 9.87 -2.34 21.60
CA ARG A 136 10.98 -1.64 20.99
C ARG A 136 11.93 -2.68 20.42
N LEU A 137 11.99 -2.80 19.10
CA LEU A 137 12.85 -3.75 18.39
C LEU A 137 14.11 -3.06 17.90
N GLN A 138 15.28 -3.49 18.36
CA GLN A 138 16.56 -2.98 17.90
C GLN A 138 16.97 -3.64 16.57
N LEU A 139 17.44 -2.83 15.61
CA LEU A 139 17.74 -3.30 14.26
C LEU A 139 19.23 -3.57 14.05
N ASN A 140 20.11 -2.86 14.76
CA ASN A 140 21.57 -2.96 14.59
C ASN A 140 22.33 -2.48 15.82
N LYS A 141 23.67 -2.60 15.76
CA LYS A 141 24.59 -2.17 16.83
C LYS A 141 24.56 -0.66 17.11
N GLN A 142 24.20 0.15 16.13
CA GLN A 142 24.09 1.61 16.28
C GLN A 142 22.80 2.06 16.99
N ASN A 143 22.11 1.13 17.62
CA ASN A 143 20.89 1.38 18.37
C ASN A 143 19.71 1.91 17.52
N GLN A 144 19.75 1.74 16.20
CA GLN A 144 18.56 1.96 15.40
C GLN A 144 17.46 1.00 15.83
N CYS A 145 16.25 1.49 15.96
CA CYS A 145 15.13 0.68 16.40
C CYS A 145 13.85 1.06 15.64
N ILE A 146 12.84 0.26 15.84
CA ILE A 146 11.44 0.57 15.58
C ILE A 146 10.63 0.28 16.83
N TYR A 147 9.44 0.86 16.89
CA TYR A 147 8.44 0.56 17.90
C TYR A 147 7.21 -0.07 17.25
N GLY A 148 6.38 -0.70 18.07
CA GLY A 148 5.09 -1.20 17.62
C GLY A 148 4.25 -1.76 18.76
N TYR A 149 2.95 -1.89 18.51
CA TYR A 149 2.04 -2.57 19.42
C TYR A 149 1.82 -4.00 18.96
N LEU A 150 2.10 -4.93 19.88
CA LEU A 150 1.94 -6.37 19.66
C LEU A 150 0.72 -6.86 20.45
N PHE A 151 -0.27 -7.36 19.72
CA PHE A 151 -1.53 -7.85 20.27
C PHE A 151 -1.56 -9.37 20.26
N TYR A 152 -1.92 -9.95 21.38
CA TYR A 152 -2.05 -11.40 21.58
C TYR A 152 -3.48 -11.77 21.95
N PRO A 153 -4.04 -12.86 21.41
CA PRO A 153 -5.20 -13.50 22.01
C PRO A 153 -4.89 -13.95 23.45
N LYS A 154 -5.81 -13.77 24.40
CA LYS A 154 -5.66 -14.27 25.78
C LYS A 154 -5.92 -15.77 25.94
N ALA A 155 -6.68 -16.35 25.04
CA ALA A 155 -6.88 -17.79 25.03
C ALA A 155 -5.55 -18.51 24.83
N GLU A 156 -5.36 -19.64 25.51
CA GLU A 156 -4.21 -20.50 25.25
C GLU A 156 -4.28 -21.11 23.86
N GLY A 157 -3.16 -21.12 23.14
CA GLY A 157 -3.12 -21.65 21.79
C GLY A 157 -1.88 -21.25 20.99
N LYS A 158 -1.89 -21.70 19.74
CA LYS A 158 -0.92 -21.33 18.72
C LYS A 158 -1.65 -20.56 17.63
N TYR A 159 -1.06 -19.46 17.16
CA TYR A 159 -1.74 -18.50 16.34
C TYR A 159 -0.93 -18.10 15.10
N PRO A 160 -1.56 -17.86 13.97
CA PRO A 160 -0.92 -17.16 12.87
C PRO A 160 -0.44 -15.77 13.32
N VAL A 161 0.69 -15.34 12.78
CA VAL A 161 1.23 -14.00 13.05
C VAL A 161 1.00 -13.08 11.85
N VAL A 162 0.64 -11.83 12.13
CA VAL A 162 0.33 -10.80 11.13
C VAL A 162 1.18 -9.57 11.40
N LEU A 163 2.13 -9.27 10.52
CA LEU A 163 2.89 -8.02 10.53
C LEU A 163 2.11 -6.94 9.79
N CYS A 164 2.00 -5.76 10.40
CA CYS A 164 1.26 -4.62 9.86
C CYS A 164 2.13 -3.38 9.80
N PRO A 165 2.86 -3.17 8.70
CA PRO A 165 3.64 -1.96 8.48
C PRO A 165 2.73 -0.74 8.16
N PRO A 166 3.19 0.49 8.48
CA PRO A 166 2.36 1.70 8.42
C PRO A 166 2.22 2.27 7.01
N GLY A 167 1.17 3.07 6.82
CA GLY A 167 1.09 4.03 5.72
C GLY A 167 2.20 5.10 5.78
N ALA A 168 2.33 5.90 4.72
CA ALA A 168 3.35 6.94 4.62
C ALA A 168 3.18 8.06 5.66
N GLY A 169 4.29 8.70 5.97
CA GLY A 169 4.40 9.82 6.91
C GLY A 169 4.99 9.41 8.25
N ILE A 170 5.53 10.41 8.94
CA ILE A 170 5.98 10.28 10.32
C ILE A 170 4.80 10.59 11.21
N LYS A 171 4.29 9.59 11.88
CA LYS A 171 3.09 9.69 12.71
C LYS A 171 3.09 8.61 13.78
N THR A 172 2.40 8.88 14.87
CA THR A 172 2.12 7.89 15.90
C THR A 172 1.22 6.78 15.35
N ILE A 173 1.25 5.63 15.99
CA ILE A 173 0.25 4.58 15.74
C ILE A 173 -1.07 5.04 16.37
N LYS A 174 -1.83 5.85 15.62
CA LYS A 174 -3.11 6.37 16.08
C LYS A 174 -4.16 5.28 16.05
N GLY A 175 -4.89 5.10 17.17
CA GLY A 175 -5.96 4.14 17.28
C GLY A 175 -5.52 2.69 17.10
N PRO A 176 -4.51 2.20 17.86
CA PRO A 176 -4.04 0.81 17.74
C PRO A 176 -5.16 -0.21 17.99
N MET A 177 -6.24 0.20 18.62
CA MET A 177 -7.44 -0.62 18.86
C MET A 177 -8.34 -0.78 17.63
N ARG A 178 -8.13 -0.01 16.55
CA ARG A 178 -8.97 -0.08 15.34
C ARG A 178 -9.03 -1.50 14.76
N HIS A 179 -7.92 -2.22 14.79
CA HIS A 179 -7.81 -3.56 14.24
C HIS A 179 -7.70 -4.66 15.31
N LYS A 180 -8.15 -4.38 16.55
CA LYS A 180 -8.12 -5.32 17.68
C LYS A 180 -8.78 -6.65 17.36
N TYR A 181 -9.78 -6.66 16.47
CA TYR A 181 -10.51 -7.85 16.04
C TYR A 181 -9.60 -8.95 15.46
N TYR A 182 -8.41 -8.62 14.94
CA TYR A 182 -7.43 -9.64 14.54
C TYR A 182 -7.02 -10.51 15.73
N ALA A 183 -6.69 -9.90 16.86
CA ALA A 183 -6.29 -10.64 18.05
C ALA A 183 -7.50 -11.27 18.76
N GLU A 184 -8.63 -10.59 18.79
CA GLU A 184 -9.88 -11.13 19.36
C GLU A 184 -10.38 -12.35 18.58
N GLU A 185 -10.03 -12.47 17.30
CA GLU A 185 -10.37 -13.60 16.43
C GLU A 185 -9.23 -14.59 16.17
N GLY A 186 -8.17 -14.56 16.97
CA GLY A 186 -7.15 -15.60 16.99
C GLY A 186 -5.94 -15.37 16.07
N CYS A 187 -5.51 -14.13 15.90
CA CYS A 187 -4.23 -13.82 15.24
C CYS A 187 -3.33 -13.01 16.17
N ILE A 188 -2.04 -13.28 16.21
CA ILE A 188 -1.08 -12.35 16.80
C ILE A 188 -0.82 -11.23 15.79
N ARG A 189 -1.09 -9.97 16.16
CA ARG A 189 -0.93 -8.82 15.28
C ARG A 189 0.18 -7.90 15.80
N PHE A 190 1.13 -7.56 14.94
CA PHE A 190 2.19 -6.60 15.23
C PHE A 190 2.07 -5.38 14.32
N GLU A 191 1.59 -4.29 14.87
CA GLU A 191 1.42 -3.00 14.19
C GLU A 191 2.62 -2.11 14.51
N ILE A 192 3.46 -1.84 13.50
CA ILE A 192 4.75 -1.15 13.68
C ILE A 192 4.72 0.30 13.19
N GLU A 193 5.59 1.13 13.78
CA GLU A 193 6.15 2.32 13.15
C GLU A 193 7.55 1.98 12.60
N ILE A 194 8.12 2.82 11.74
CA ILE A 194 9.34 2.49 10.98
C ILE A 194 10.46 3.52 11.13
N HIS A 195 10.29 4.52 11.96
CA HIS A 195 11.22 5.65 12.10
C HIS A 195 12.06 5.59 13.37
N GLY A 196 11.70 4.74 14.33
CA GLY A 196 12.32 4.62 15.64
C GLY A 196 11.80 5.64 16.65
N LEU A 197 10.56 6.09 16.46
CA LEU A 197 9.90 7.04 17.33
C LEU A 197 8.93 6.31 18.26
N ASN A 198 9.10 6.53 19.57
CA ASN A 198 8.19 5.97 20.55
C ASN A 198 6.76 6.49 20.30
N PRO A 199 5.74 5.64 20.09
CA PRO A 199 4.38 6.07 19.85
C PRO A 199 3.71 6.74 21.08
N GLU A 200 4.32 6.68 22.24
CA GLU A 200 3.90 7.37 23.46
C GLU A 200 4.45 8.82 23.59
N LEU A 201 5.23 9.31 22.62
CA LEU A 201 5.63 10.71 22.55
C LEU A 201 4.40 11.61 22.38
N ASP A 202 4.49 12.84 22.92
CA ASP A 202 3.44 13.82 22.79
C ASP A 202 3.25 14.30 21.33
N GLU A 203 2.05 14.84 21.04
CA GLU A 203 1.66 15.21 19.67
C GLU A 203 2.50 16.38 19.12
N ASP A 204 2.98 17.31 19.96
CA ASP A 204 3.77 18.45 19.53
C ASP A 204 5.15 17.99 19.06
N THR A 205 5.83 17.15 19.84
CA THR A 205 7.11 16.53 19.47
C THR A 205 6.98 15.73 18.16
N PHE A 206 5.93 14.94 18.00
CA PHE A 206 5.65 14.24 16.74
C PHE A 206 5.41 15.21 15.58
N GLY A 207 4.69 16.29 15.82
CA GLY A 207 4.41 17.33 14.83
C GLY A 207 5.68 17.99 14.31
N GLU A 208 6.63 18.31 15.19
CA GLU A 208 7.93 18.89 14.81
C GLU A 208 8.78 17.91 13.99
N ILE A 209 8.90 16.67 14.45
CA ILE A 209 9.63 15.62 13.73
C ILE A 209 8.99 15.37 12.37
N SER A 210 7.67 15.26 12.31
CA SER A 210 6.94 15.03 11.05
C SER A 210 7.20 16.15 10.03
N ARG A 211 7.21 17.42 10.47
CA ARG A 211 7.53 18.54 9.60
C ARG A 211 8.96 18.47 9.05
N ALA A 212 9.93 18.11 9.91
CA ALA A 212 11.33 18.02 9.51
C ALA A 212 11.59 16.89 8.48
N PHE A 213 10.90 15.77 8.59
CA PHE A 213 11.16 14.56 7.79
C PHE A 213 10.12 14.25 6.68
N SER A 214 9.11 15.09 6.53
CA SER A 214 8.05 14.89 5.51
C SER A 214 8.18 15.82 4.31
N SER A 215 9.18 16.70 4.27
CA SER A 215 9.40 17.59 3.13
C SER A 215 9.79 16.79 1.88
N ARG A 216 9.39 17.27 0.70
CA ARG A 216 9.74 16.63 -0.58
C ARG A 216 11.25 16.65 -0.83
N GLU A 217 11.95 17.67 -0.36
CA GLU A 217 13.39 17.88 -0.63
C GLU A 217 14.28 17.14 0.36
N ASN A 218 13.83 17.03 1.63
CA ASN A 218 14.62 16.46 2.73
C ASN A 218 13.90 15.33 3.46
N GLY A 219 12.74 14.89 2.96
CA GLY A 219 11.94 13.87 3.58
C GLY A 219 12.56 12.48 3.48
N TYR A 220 12.12 11.58 4.35
CA TYR A 220 12.65 10.22 4.41
C TYR A 220 12.52 9.42 3.10
N LEU A 221 11.55 9.75 2.25
CA LEU A 221 11.33 9.10 0.94
C LEU A 221 12.38 9.49 -0.13
N VAL A 222 13.20 10.50 0.13
CA VAL A 222 14.28 10.95 -0.78
C VAL A 222 15.65 10.93 -0.11
N ASN A 223 15.71 10.73 1.20
CA ASN A 223 16.94 10.75 1.96
C ASN A 223 17.88 9.61 1.52
N GLY A 224 19.07 9.97 1.03
CA GLY A 224 20.07 9.04 0.54
C GLY A 224 19.77 8.39 -0.82
N LEU A 225 18.80 8.91 -1.58
CA LEU A 225 18.32 8.30 -2.83
C LEU A 225 19.38 8.23 -3.93
N ASP A 226 20.48 8.95 -3.84
CA ASP A 226 21.60 8.87 -4.79
C ASP A 226 22.43 7.58 -4.65
N SER A 227 22.24 6.81 -3.57
CA SER A 227 22.97 5.57 -3.29
C SER A 227 22.04 4.48 -2.76
N ARG A 228 22.03 3.32 -3.41
CA ARG A 228 21.24 2.17 -2.95
C ARG A 228 21.65 1.67 -1.56
N GLU A 229 22.91 1.89 -1.16
CA GLU A 229 23.43 1.51 0.15
C GLU A 229 22.95 2.45 1.25
N ASN A 230 22.75 3.74 0.93
CA ASN A 230 22.45 4.82 1.88
C ASN A 230 20.98 5.24 1.88
N TYR A 231 20.19 4.77 0.92
CA TYR A 231 18.78 5.14 0.83
C TYR A 231 18.02 4.76 2.10
N TYR A 232 17.31 5.71 2.68
CA TYR A 232 16.61 5.55 3.96
C TYR A 232 15.68 4.33 3.98
N MET A 233 15.04 4.01 2.86
CA MET A 233 14.11 2.89 2.76
C MET A 233 14.79 1.53 2.95
N LYS A 234 16.11 1.42 2.83
CA LYS A 234 16.85 0.19 3.15
C LYS A 234 16.62 -0.27 4.59
N ARG A 235 16.75 0.67 5.55
CA ARG A 235 16.48 0.36 6.97
C ARG A 235 15.01 0.00 7.21
N VAL A 236 14.09 0.65 6.48
CA VAL A 236 12.65 0.40 6.61
C VAL A 236 12.30 -1.03 6.16
N TYR A 237 12.84 -1.46 5.02
CA TYR A 237 12.60 -2.82 4.52
C TYR A 237 13.22 -3.88 5.44
N LEU A 238 14.44 -3.61 5.94
CA LEU A 238 15.06 -4.48 6.93
C LEU A 238 14.28 -4.53 8.26
N ALA A 239 13.68 -3.42 8.69
CA ALA A 239 12.85 -3.39 9.88
C ALA A 239 11.65 -4.34 9.77
N CYS A 240 11.02 -4.41 8.58
CA CYS A 240 9.95 -5.37 8.33
C CYS A 240 10.47 -6.83 8.42
N VAL A 241 11.62 -7.13 7.81
CA VAL A 241 12.23 -8.46 7.91
C VAL A 241 12.60 -8.82 9.36
N ARG A 242 13.19 -7.87 10.12
CA ARG A 242 13.51 -8.08 11.53
C ARG A 242 12.26 -8.25 12.41
N SER A 243 11.15 -7.62 12.03
CA SER A 243 9.86 -7.86 12.69
C SER A 243 9.35 -9.29 12.47
N ILE A 244 9.63 -9.91 11.31
CA ILE A 244 9.35 -11.34 11.09
C ILE A 244 10.23 -12.20 12.02
N ASP A 245 11.51 -11.83 12.24
CA ASP A 245 12.36 -12.55 13.21
C ASP A 245 11.75 -12.56 14.62
N LEU A 246 11.22 -11.40 15.06
CA LEU A 246 10.53 -11.31 16.35
C LEU A 246 9.27 -12.18 16.36
N LEU A 247 8.40 -12.03 15.36
CA LEU A 247 7.13 -12.75 15.32
C LEU A 247 7.31 -14.27 15.29
N THR A 248 8.31 -14.76 14.54
CA THR A 248 8.60 -16.20 14.45
C THR A 248 9.39 -16.73 15.65
N SER A 249 9.86 -15.87 16.56
CA SER A 249 10.47 -16.28 17.84
C SER A 249 9.46 -16.44 18.97
N LEU A 250 8.21 -16.00 18.76
CA LEU A 250 7.18 -16.05 19.80
C LEU A 250 6.75 -17.49 20.11
N PRO A 251 6.67 -17.89 21.39
CA PRO A 251 6.19 -19.21 21.75
C PRO A 251 4.78 -19.52 21.26
N GLU A 252 3.92 -18.50 21.15
CA GLU A 252 2.53 -18.61 20.75
C GLU A 252 2.33 -18.66 19.22
N TRP A 253 3.37 -18.46 18.43
CA TRP A 253 3.30 -18.65 16.98
C TRP A 253 2.98 -20.10 16.61
N ASP A 254 2.14 -20.31 15.59
CA ASP A 254 1.71 -21.65 15.17
C ASP A 254 2.79 -22.45 14.40
N GLY A 255 3.96 -21.84 14.19
CA GLY A 255 5.08 -22.45 13.48
C GLY A 255 4.92 -22.50 11.96
N LYS A 256 3.84 -21.97 11.39
CA LYS A 256 3.52 -22.09 9.96
C LYS A 256 3.15 -20.75 9.33
N ASN A 257 2.16 -20.05 9.87
CA ASN A 257 1.50 -18.95 9.21
C ASN A 257 2.12 -17.59 9.58
N VAL A 258 2.75 -16.96 8.61
CA VAL A 258 3.34 -15.62 8.69
C VAL A 258 2.73 -14.75 7.60
N ILE A 259 1.90 -13.81 7.98
CA ILE A 259 1.17 -12.94 7.06
C ILE A 259 1.73 -11.51 7.16
N VAL A 260 1.80 -10.81 6.04
CA VAL A 260 2.04 -9.37 6.04
C VAL A 260 0.85 -8.65 5.41
N GLN A 261 0.31 -7.64 6.12
CA GLN A 261 -0.88 -6.90 5.71
C GLN A 261 -0.69 -5.40 5.88
N GLY A 262 -1.01 -4.61 4.86
CA GLY A 262 -0.97 -3.16 4.98
C GLY A 262 -1.65 -2.42 3.84
N GLY A 263 -1.82 -1.10 4.05
CA GLY A 263 -2.39 -0.18 3.07
C GLY A 263 -1.41 0.93 2.69
N SER A 264 -1.49 1.43 1.47
CA SER A 264 -0.64 2.51 0.96
C SER A 264 0.85 2.13 1.02
N GLN A 265 1.69 2.92 1.69
CA GLN A 265 3.08 2.50 1.96
C GLN A 265 3.13 1.16 2.72
N GLY A 266 2.19 0.91 3.64
CA GLY A 266 2.08 -0.39 4.32
C GLY A 266 1.78 -1.54 3.35
N GLY A 267 0.97 -1.30 2.33
CA GLY A 267 0.72 -2.26 1.25
C GLY A 267 1.97 -2.53 0.40
N ALA A 268 2.74 -1.48 0.12
CA ALA A 268 4.07 -1.60 -0.49
C ALA A 268 5.00 -2.46 0.37
N LEU A 269 5.10 -2.12 1.66
CA LEU A 269 5.97 -2.85 2.61
C LEU A 269 5.52 -4.30 2.81
N ALA A 270 4.22 -4.59 2.69
CA ALA A 270 3.71 -5.97 2.73
C ALA A 270 4.24 -6.79 1.54
N LEU A 271 4.11 -6.26 0.31
CA LEU A 271 4.62 -6.90 -0.90
C LEU A 271 6.15 -7.03 -0.88
N ILE A 272 6.85 -5.99 -0.44
CA ILE A 272 8.31 -5.99 -0.31
C ILE A 272 8.77 -7.08 0.67
N THR A 273 8.13 -7.17 1.83
CA THR A 273 8.47 -8.17 2.85
C THR A 273 8.19 -9.58 2.32
N ALA A 274 7.07 -9.81 1.66
CA ALA A 274 6.75 -11.11 1.04
C ALA A 274 7.75 -11.50 -0.07
N GLY A 275 8.29 -10.53 -0.80
CA GLY A 275 9.34 -10.77 -1.80
C GLY A 275 10.71 -11.03 -1.19
N LEU A 276 11.02 -10.43 -0.02
CA LEU A 276 12.31 -10.53 0.64
C LEU A 276 12.44 -11.74 1.59
N ASP A 277 11.37 -12.10 2.28
CA ASP A 277 11.40 -13.10 3.35
C ASP A 277 10.56 -14.33 3.01
N LYS A 278 11.23 -15.45 2.82
CA LYS A 278 10.59 -16.72 2.43
C LYS A 278 9.77 -17.38 3.56
N ARG A 279 9.82 -16.85 4.78
CA ARG A 279 8.95 -17.29 5.88
C ARG A 279 7.54 -16.74 5.76
N VAL A 280 7.35 -15.64 5.02
CA VAL A 280 6.01 -15.10 4.72
C VAL A 280 5.23 -16.13 3.92
N THR A 281 4.01 -16.42 4.35
CA THR A 281 3.12 -17.45 3.75
C THR A 281 1.91 -16.87 3.04
N ALA A 282 1.57 -15.61 3.31
CA ALA A 282 0.51 -14.88 2.60
C ALA A 282 0.71 -13.36 2.71
N CYS A 283 0.21 -12.61 1.74
CA CYS A 283 0.32 -11.16 1.68
C CYS A 283 -1.02 -10.51 1.35
N VAL A 284 -1.38 -9.47 2.11
CA VAL A 284 -2.54 -8.62 1.82
C VAL A 284 -2.06 -7.19 1.59
N ALA A 285 -2.23 -6.68 0.38
CA ALA A 285 -1.78 -5.35 -0.01
C ALA A 285 -2.94 -4.49 -0.52
N ASN A 286 -3.22 -3.42 0.21
CA ASN A 286 -4.27 -2.49 -0.14
C ASN A 286 -3.66 -1.23 -0.79
N HIS A 287 -4.10 -0.87 -2.00
CA HIS A 287 -3.62 0.27 -2.82
C HIS A 287 -2.12 0.59 -2.62
N PRO A 288 -1.20 -0.31 -3.01
CA PRO A 288 0.21 -0.20 -2.66
C PRO A 288 0.88 1.04 -3.27
N ALA A 289 1.61 1.79 -2.43
CA ALA A 289 2.50 2.86 -2.83
C ALA A 289 3.82 2.32 -3.43
N LEU A 290 4.78 3.18 -3.72
CA LEU A 290 6.15 2.86 -4.15
C LEU A 290 6.23 1.89 -5.35
N SER A 291 5.21 1.93 -6.21
CA SER A 291 4.99 0.97 -7.29
C SER A 291 5.20 1.62 -8.64
N ASP A 292 6.15 1.14 -9.44
CA ASP A 292 6.51 1.70 -10.75
C ASP A 292 6.68 3.23 -10.70
N MET A 293 7.43 3.69 -9.70
CA MET A 293 7.57 5.11 -9.38
C MET A 293 8.07 5.93 -10.57
N ALA A 294 8.89 5.33 -11.43
CA ALA A 294 9.42 5.95 -12.63
C ALA A 294 8.45 5.94 -13.83
N GLY A 295 7.22 5.47 -13.69
CA GLY A 295 6.20 5.37 -14.75
C GLY A 295 5.93 6.68 -15.50
N TYR A 296 6.14 7.84 -14.85
CA TYR A 296 6.05 9.16 -15.50
C TYR A 296 7.02 9.32 -16.69
N LYS A 297 8.13 8.61 -16.69
CA LYS A 297 9.08 8.57 -17.80
C LYS A 297 8.52 7.85 -19.05
N ALA A 298 7.48 7.05 -18.87
CA ALA A 298 6.74 6.40 -19.96
C ALA A 298 5.48 7.21 -20.37
N GLY A 299 5.33 8.47 -19.93
CA GLY A 299 4.17 9.30 -20.27
C GLY A 299 2.86 8.86 -19.63
N ARG A 300 2.91 8.15 -18.50
CA ARG A 300 1.74 7.67 -17.74
C ARG A 300 1.95 7.84 -16.23
N ALA A 301 0.93 7.55 -15.43
CA ALA A 301 1.04 7.60 -13.98
C ALA A 301 2.19 6.74 -13.47
N GLY A 302 2.97 7.30 -12.56
CA GLY A 302 3.91 6.61 -11.68
C GLY A 302 3.40 6.62 -10.25
N GLY A 303 3.94 5.74 -9.40
CA GLY A 303 3.49 5.56 -8.02
C GLY A 303 3.87 6.68 -7.07
N TYR A 304 3.14 6.72 -5.95
CA TYR A 304 3.51 7.55 -4.80
C TYR A 304 4.96 7.26 -4.37
N PRO A 305 5.76 8.29 -4.03
CA PRO A 305 5.40 9.68 -3.76
C PRO A 305 5.45 10.62 -4.98
N HIS A 306 5.29 10.11 -6.19
CA HIS A 306 5.25 10.89 -7.44
C HIS A 306 6.53 11.69 -7.72
N LEU A 307 7.69 11.11 -7.41
CA LEU A 307 8.99 11.75 -7.48
C LEU A 307 9.32 12.35 -8.85
N PHE A 308 8.81 11.75 -9.93
CA PHE A 308 9.07 12.18 -11.31
C PHE A 308 7.94 13.01 -11.93
N LYS A 309 6.91 13.36 -11.13
CA LYS A 309 5.86 14.27 -11.57
C LYS A 309 6.31 15.71 -11.37
N ASN A 310 6.65 16.41 -12.45
CA ASN A 310 7.03 17.82 -12.43
C ASN A 310 8.31 18.17 -11.62
N THR A 311 9.31 17.25 -11.58
CA THR A 311 10.56 17.50 -10.85
C THR A 311 11.77 17.18 -11.69
N VAL A 312 12.60 18.21 -11.92
CA VAL A 312 13.87 18.11 -12.63
C VAL A 312 14.94 17.44 -11.74
N ASP A 313 14.93 17.72 -10.45
CA ASP A 313 15.98 17.28 -9.50
C ASP A 313 15.92 15.79 -9.14
N MET A 314 14.81 15.12 -9.39
CA MET A 314 14.65 13.69 -9.13
C MET A 314 15.07 12.82 -10.32
N ASP A 315 15.18 13.40 -11.53
CA ASP A 315 15.47 12.68 -12.75
C ASP A 315 17.00 12.60 -13.01
N THR A 316 17.72 11.95 -12.10
CA THR A 316 19.14 11.67 -12.26
C THR A 316 19.40 10.17 -12.44
N PRO A 317 20.44 9.78 -13.20
CA PRO A 317 20.79 8.37 -13.38
C PRO A 317 21.01 7.62 -12.05
N ALA A 318 21.63 8.28 -11.07
CA ALA A 318 21.89 7.70 -9.75
C ALA A 318 20.59 7.37 -9.01
N LYS A 319 19.63 8.32 -8.93
CA LYS A 319 18.32 8.13 -8.29
C LYS A 319 17.48 7.06 -9.01
N MET A 320 17.45 7.11 -10.35
CA MET A 320 16.76 6.10 -11.15
C MET A 320 17.31 4.69 -10.91
N LYS A 321 18.64 4.55 -10.88
CA LYS A 321 19.31 3.28 -10.59
C LYS A 321 18.97 2.80 -9.18
N THR A 322 19.04 3.68 -8.18
CA THR A 322 18.69 3.34 -6.78
C THR A 322 17.24 2.87 -6.68
N LEU A 323 16.29 3.63 -7.25
CA LEU A 323 14.87 3.28 -7.17
C LEU A 323 14.54 1.90 -7.73
N ALA A 324 15.27 1.43 -8.75
CA ALA A 324 15.06 0.10 -9.29
C ALA A 324 15.30 -1.03 -8.26
N TYR A 325 16.13 -0.80 -7.23
CA TYR A 325 16.32 -1.74 -6.12
C TYR A 325 15.24 -1.65 -5.05
N TYR A 326 14.40 -0.62 -5.07
CA TYR A 326 13.43 -0.32 -4.01
C TYR A 326 11.98 -0.27 -4.50
N ASP A 327 11.76 -0.35 -5.80
CA ASP A 327 10.41 -0.35 -6.38
C ASP A 327 9.68 -1.67 -6.11
N VAL A 328 8.45 -1.58 -5.64
CA VAL A 328 7.58 -2.72 -5.31
C VAL A 328 7.48 -3.74 -6.45
N VAL A 329 7.46 -3.26 -7.70
CA VAL A 329 7.36 -4.12 -8.89
C VAL A 329 8.42 -5.22 -8.90
N ASN A 330 9.66 -4.91 -8.50
CA ASN A 330 10.76 -5.87 -8.53
C ASN A 330 10.69 -6.90 -7.39
N PHE A 331 10.10 -6.54 -6.25
CA PHE A 331 9.79 -7.49 -5.18
C PHE A 331 8.58 -8.36 -5.52
N ALA A 332 7.54 -7.78 -6.12
CA ALA A 332 6.35 -8.51 -6.55
C ALA A 332 6.68 -9.68 -7.49
N LYS A 333 7.67 -9.50 -8.39
CA LYS A 333 8.19 -10.56 -9.26
C LYS A 333 8.82 -11.74 -8.50
N GLN A 334 9.20 -11.57 -7.22
CA GLN A 334 9.84 -12.59 -6.38
C GLN A 334 8.85 -13.33 -5.48
N ILE A 335 7.59 -12.89 -5.40
CA ILE A 335 6.57 -13.46 -4.53
C ILE A 335 6.06 -14.78 -5.10
N THR A 336 6.02 -15.81 -4.27
CA THR A 336 5.52 -17.13 -4.63
C THR A 336 4.31 -17.58 -3.81
N VAL A 337 3.95 -16.82 -2.77
CA VAL A 337 2.86 -17.11 -1.85
C VAL A 337 1.57 -16.41 -2.28
N PRO A 338 0.39 -16.83 -1.80
CA PRO A 338 -0.88 -16.17 -2.12
C PRO A 338 -0.87 -14.67 -1.77
N VAL A 339 -1.38 -13.86 -2.70
CA VAL A 339 -1.51 -12.41 -2.53
C VAL A 339 -2.97 -12.00 -2.74
N TYR A 340 -3.49 -11.21 -1.80
CA TYR A 340 -4.77 -10.51 -1.95
C TYR A 340 -4.53 -9.02 -2.08
N MET A 341 -4.99 -8.40 -3.16
CA MET A 341 -4.86 -6.97 -3.40
C MET A 341 -6.22 -6.28 -3.47
N THR A 342 -6.29 -5.05 -2.94
CA THR A 342 -7.47 -4.19 -3.08
C THR A 342 -7.06 -2.80 -3.54
N TRP A 343 -7.82 -2.18 -4.45
CA TRP A 343 -7.58 -0.79 -4.89
C TRP A 343 -8.83 -0.17 -5.52
N GLY A 344 -8.87 1.16 -5.54
CA GLY A 344 -9.89 1.96 -6.21
C GLY A 344 -9.42 2.53 -7.55
N PHE A 345 -10.37 2.81 -8.46
CA PHE A 345 -10.00 3.46 -9.72
C PHE A 345 -9.75 4.95 -9.55
N ASN A 346 -10.48 5.60 -8.63
CA ASN A 346 -10.37 7.06 -8.45
C ASN A 346 -9.22 7.48 -7.53
N ASP A 347 -8.37 6.53 -7.13
CA ASP A 347 -7.21 6.84 -6.29
C ASP A 347 -6.19 7.71 -7.05
N ASN A 348 -5.90 8.91 -6.51
CA ASN A 348 -4.88 9.85 -7.01
C ASN A 348 -3.60 9.80 -6.18
N THR A 349 -3.58 9.08 -5.06
CA THR A 349 -2.39 8.88 -4.23
C THR A 349 -1.61 7.65 -4.72
N CYS A 350 -2.29 6.51 -4.82
CA CYS A 350 -1.76 5.27 -5.40
C CYS A 350 -2.59 4.91 -6.64
N PRO A 351 -2.25 5.46 -7.80
CA PRO A 351 -3.12 5.39 -8.96
C PRO A 351 -3.39 3.96 -9.43
N PRO A 352 -4.58 3.69 -9.99
CA PRO A 352 -4.96 2.35 -10.46
C PRO A 352 -3.98 1.80 -11.51
N THR A 353 -3.37 2.66 -12.31
CA THR A 353 -2.30 2.30 -13.25
C THR A 353 -1.19 1.50 -12.56
N THR A 354 -0.68 2.00 -11.43
CA THR A 354 0.44 1.35 -10.72
C THR A 354 -0.01 0.12 -9.94
N SER A 355 -1.23 0.12 -9.39
CA SER A 355 -1.80 -1.06 -8.73
C SER A 355 -1.98 -2.23 -9.71
N TYR A 356 -2.48 -1.97 -10.92
CA TYR A 356 -2.56 -2.99 -11.97
C TYR A 356 -1.18 -3.49 -12.41
N ILE A 357 -0.18 -2.60 -12.54
CA ILE A 357 1.18 -3.01 -12.90
C ILE A 357 1.74 -4.00 -11.88
N VAL A 358 1.57 -3.71 -10.58
CA VAL A 358 1.98 -4.63 -9.51
C VAL A 358 1.22 -5.96 -9.61
N TYR A 359 -0.11 -5.88 -9.74
CA TYR A 359 -0.93 -7.09 -9.84
C TYR A 359 -0.57 -7.94 -11.08
N ASN A 360 -0.30 -7.30 -12.21
CA ASN A 360 0.04 -7.99 -13.46
C ASN A 360 1.36 -8.77 -13.38
N VAL A 361 2.37 -8.23 -12.66
CA VAL A 361 3.69 -8.88 -12.54
C VAL A 361 3.76 -9.98 -11.47
N LEU A 362 2.74 -10.09 -10.60
CA LEU A 362 2.65 -11.20 -9.65
C LEU A 362 2.49 -12.53 -10.41
N ASN A 363 3.40 -13.45 -10.17
CA ASN A 363 3.37 -14.81 -10.74
C ASN A 363 3.15 -15.85 -9.64
N CYS A 364 2.10 -15.66 -8.84
CA CYS A 364 1.71 -16.48 -7.72
C CYS A 364 0.18 -16.58 -7.67
N PRO A 365 -0.41 -17.45 -6.83
CA PRO A 365 -1.84 -17.39 -6.55
C PRO A 365 -2.24 -15.98 -6.10
N LYS A 366 -3.18 -15.36 -6.80
CA LYS A 366 -3.56 -13.98 -6.52
C LYS A 366 -5.05 -13.74 -6.70
N GLU A 367 -5.59 -12.91 -5.83
CA GLU A 367 -6.96 -12.45 -5.85
C GLU A 367 -7.01 -10.92 -5.75
N ALA A 368 -8.05 -10.31 -6.29
CA ALA A 368 -8.23 -8.87 -6.21
C ALA A 368 -9.67 -8.47 -5.92
N LEU A 369 -9.85 -7.50 -5.03
CA LEU A 369 -11.09 -6.74 -4.89
C LEU A 369 -10.87 -5.33 -5.43
N ILE A 370 -11.49 -5.03 -6.57
CA ILE A 370 -11.42 -3.73 -7.20
C ILE A 370 -12.69 -2.94 -6.84
N THR A 371 -12.51 -1.74 -6.34
CA THR A 371 -13.60 -0.83 -5.95
C THR A 371 -13.60 0.40 -6.88
N PRO A 372 -14.33 0.38 -8.01
CA PRO A 372 -14.19 1.39 -9.08
C PRO A 372 -14.46 2.83 -8.64
N VAL A 373 -15.25 3.02 -7.59
CA VAL A 373 -15.63 4.35 -7.09
C VAL A 373 -14.72 4.89 -5.98
N ASN A 374 -13.90 4.03 -5.37
CA ASN A 374 -13.06 4.45 -4.25
C ASN A 374 -11.87 5.30 -4.75
N GLU A 375 -11.55 6.29 -3.94
CA GLU A 375 -10.28 7.01 -3.94
C GLU A 375 -9.27 6.27 -3.01
N HIS A 376 -8.40 7.01 -2.31
CA HIS A 376 -7.40 6.43 -1.40
C HIS A 376 -7.98 6.08 -0.02
N TRP A 377 -8.99 5.22 -0.01
CA TRP A 377 -9.64 4.75 1.21
C TRP A 377 -10.23 3.34 1.04
N THR A 378 -10.42 2.67 2.15
CA THR A 378 -10.94 1.29 2.24
C THR A 378 -12.12 1.26 3.20
N SER A 379 -13.20 0.57 2.83
CA SER A 379 -14.35 0.37 3.71
C SER A 379 -14.03 -0.63 4.83
N GLU A 380 -14.75 -0.54 5.94
CA GLU A 380 -14.64 -1.52 7.03
C GLU A 380 -14.92 -2.95 6.55
N ASP A 381 -15.91 -3.14 5.69
CA ASP A 381 -16.22 -4.47 5.13
C ASP A 381 -15.05 -5.05 4.34
N THR A 382 -14.30 -4.21 3.63
CA THR A 382 -13.08 -4.64 2.94
C THR A 382 -11.99 -4.99 3.94
N GLU A 383 -11.82 -4.22 5.01
CA GLU A 383 -10.84 -4.52 6.07
C GLU A 383 -11.16 -5.83 6.81
N TYR A 384 -12.42 -6.07 7.13
CA TYR A 384 -12.86 -7.38 7.65
C TYR A 384 -12.73 -8.51 6.63
N GLY A 385 -12.91 -8.19 5.34
CA GLY A 385 -12.64 -9.10 4.22
C GLY A 385 -11.19 -9.58 4.19
N HIS A 386 -10.23 -8.71 4.51
CA HIS A 386 -8.81 -9.08 4.62
C HIS A 386 -8.61 -10.16 5.70
N LEU A 387 -9.18 -9.99 6.90
CA LEU A 387 -9.06 -11.00 7.95
C LEU A 387 -9.73 -12.33 7.56
N ARG A 388 -10.93 -12.28 6.95
CA ARG A 388 -11.61 -13.50 6.47
C ARG A 388 -10.74 -14.26 5.45
N TRP A 389 -10.13 -13.53 4.50
CA TRP A 389 -9.22 -14.14 3.53
C TRP A 389 -7.99 -14.74 4.20
N ILE A 390 -7.35 -14.01 5.13
CA ILE A 390 -6.21 -14.50 5.92
C ILE A 390 -6.56 -15.81 6.62
N LYS A 391 -7.70 -15.86 7.30
CA LYS A 391 -8.17 -17.09 7.96
C LYS A 391 -8.36 -18.23 6.98
N THR A 392 -8.96 -17.96 5.81
CA THR A 392 -9.15 -18.99 4.77
C THR A 392 -7.82 -19.60 4.32
N VAL A 393 -6.82 -18.78 3.96
CA VAL A 393 -5.53 -19.30 3.48
C VAL A 393 -4.73 -19.95 4.59
N SER A 394 -4.83 -19.48 5.85
CA SER A 394 -4.16 -20.09 7.01
C SER A 394 -4.75 -21.45 7.37
N TYR A 395 -6.07 -21.62 7.31
CA TYR A 395 -6.75 -22.90 7.63
C TYR A 395 -6.68 -23.92 6.50
N THR A 396 -6.62 -23.51 5.23
CA THR A 396 -6.52 -24.46 4.11
C THR A 396 -5.20 -25.22 4.16
N HIS A 397 -4.13 -24.61 4.64
CA HIS A 397 -2.86 -25.30 4.87
C HIS A 397 -2.91 -26.32 6.03
N LEU A 398 -3.81 -26.19 6.98
CA LEU A 398 -4.00 -27.15 8.07
C LEU A 398 -4.68 -28.44 7.56
N ARG A 399 -5.73 -28.32 6.74
CA ARG A 399 -6.46 -29.49 6.19
C ARG A 399 -5.66 -30.31 5.17
N ALA A 400 -4.77 -29.68 4.41
CA ALA A 400 -3.95 -30.40 3.43
C ALA A 400 -2.89 -31.35 4.09
N HIS A 401 -2.56 -31.13 5.37
CA HIS A 401 -1.65 -31.98 6.11
C HIS A 401 -2.33 -33.06 6.95
N GLU A 402 -3.59 -32.87 7.34
CA GLU A 402 -4.37 -33.87 8.09
C GLU A 402 -4.81 -35.05 7.19
N THR A 403 -4.96 -34.84 5.88
CA THR A 403 -5.35 -35.88 4.91
C THR A 403 -4.20 -36.74 4.39
N LEU A 404 -2.94 -36.48 4.83
CA LEU A 404 -1.75 -37.28 4.46
C LEU A 404 -1.24 -38.16 5.62
N SER A 405 -1.95 -38.21 6.73
CA SER A 405 -1.58 -39.00 7.92
C SER A 405 -2.56 -40.11 8.27
N ASP A 406 -3.49 -40.48 7.36
CA ASP A 406 -4.35 -41.65 7.47
C ASP A 406 -3.91 -42.78 6.52
#